data_56baa52646214708d56536af52f04779
#
_entry.id   56baa52646214708d56536af52f04779
#
_cell.length_a   1.000
_cell.length_b   1.000
_cell.length_c   1.000
_cell.angle_alpha   90.00
_cell.angle_beta   90.00
_cell.angle_gamma   90.00
#
_symmetry.space_group_name_H-M   'P 1'
#
loop_
_entity.id
_entity.type
_entity.pdbx_description
1 polymer ?
#
loop_
_entity_poly.entity_id
_entity_poly.type
_entity_poly.pdbx_seq_one_letter_code
_entity_poly.pdbx_strand_id
1 'polypeptide(L)'
;MLIDYSLYLVTDRGMLKGANFFHAVREAIRGGVTLLQLREKDVSSSDFYSIAVEMKKLANSYQVPLIINDRLDIALAVDADGLHVGQEDLPLEVARELLGPGKILGYSVSNLIEAEYGEKHGADYLGAGPVYHTGSKETATEPIGIDGIKRIKKSVSIPVVGIGGIGMSNIVKVKESGIDGISVISAIL
;
A
#
# COMPACT_ATOMS: atom_id res chain seq x y z
N MET A 1 14.55 -0.88 -10.93
CA MET A 1 14.36 -2.17 -10.24
C MET A 1 12.94 -2.63 -10.53
N LEU A 2 12.71 -3.90 -10.91
CA LEU A 2 11.35 -4.45 -11.04
C LEU A 2 10.80 -4.66 -9.63
N ILE A 3 9.67 -4.04 -9.31
CA ILE A 3 9.01 -4.18 -8.01
C ILE A 3 8.14 -5.41 -8.01
N ASP A 4 8.27 -6.25 -6.99
CA ASP A 4 7.40 -7.39 -6.76
C ASP A 4 6.22 -6.98 -5.87
N TYR A 5 5.04 -6.89 -6.46
CA TYR A 5 3.79 -6.54 -5.78
C TYR A 5 3.03 -7.76 -5.22
N SER A 6 3.57 -8.97 -5.31
CA SER A 6 2.84 -10.23 -5.02
C SER A 6 2.21 -10.24 -3.62
N LEU A 7 2.96 -9.82 -2.59
CA LEU A 7 2.47 -9.75 -1.21
C LEU A 7 2.89 -8.42 -0.56
N TYR A 8 1.94 -7.51 -0.47
CA TYR A 8 2.13 -6.16 0.02
C TYR A 8 1.55 -6.01 1.42
N LEU A 9 2.40 -5.82 2.43
CA LEU A 9 1.96 -5.56 3.80
C LEU A 9 1.78 -4.06 4.03
N VAL A 10 0.58 -3.64 4.41
CA VAL A 10 0.32 -2.31 4.98
C VAL A 10 0.27 -2.45 6.49
N THR A 11 1.05 -1.65 7.21
CA THR A 11 1.09 -1.74 8.67
C THR A 11 -0.05 -1.00 9.34
N ASP A 12 -0.50 -1.54 10.47
CA ASP A 12 -1.39 -0.87 11.41
C ASP A 12 -1.04 -1.34 12.82
N ARG A 13 -0.42 -0.44 13.61
CA ARG A 13 0.03 -0.79 14.98
C ARG A 13 -1.12 -1.10 15.92
N GLY A 14 -2.30 -0.55 15.67
CA GLY A 14 -3.51 -0.85 16.44
C GLY A 14 -3.93 -2.32 16.39
N MET A 15 -3.56 -3.03 15.33
CA MET A 15 -3.85 -4.46 15.16
C MET A 15 -2.98 -5.38 16.04
N LEU A 16 -1.82 -4.92 16.50
CA LEU A 16 -0.82 -5.76 17.14
C LEU A 16 -1.09 -6.11 18.61
N LYS A 17 -2.10 -5.51 19.26
CA LYS A 17 -2.52 -5.83 20.64
C LYS A 17 -1.35 -5.95 21.64
N GLY A 18 -0.33 -5.08 21.53
CA GLY A 18 0.83 -5.06 22.42
C GLY A 18 2.03 -5.92 21.98
N ALA A 19 1.97 -6.60 20.84
CA ALA A 19 3.13 -7.26 20.27
C ALA A 19 4.18 -6.24 19.78
N ASN A 20 5.45 -6.65 19.75
CA ASN A 20 6.53 -5.79 19.26
C ASN A 20 6.38 -5.55 17.76
N PHE A 21 6.15 -4.29 17.38
CA PHE A 21 5.87 -3.86 16.01
C PHE A 21 6.96 -4.28 15.01
N PHE A 22 8.20 -3.95 15.29
CA PHE A 22 9.31 -4.27 14.40
C PHE A 22 9.59 -5.78 14.33
N HIS A 23 9.31 -6.51 15.40
CA HIS A 23 9.40 -7.97 15.38
C HIS A 23 8.32 -8.57 14.48
N ALA A 24 7.06 -8.14 14.60
CA ALA A 24 5.96 -8.63 13.76
C ALA A 24 6.22 -8.36 12.26
N VAL A 25 6.67 -7.14 11.91
CA VAL A 25 7.02 -6.79 10.53
C VAL A 25 8.20 -7.65 10.02
N ARG A 26 9.22 -7.88 10.85
CA ARG A 26 10.34 -8.76 10.49
C ARG A 26 9.88 -10.16 10.16
N GLU A 27 9.02 -10.75 10.99
CA GLU A 27 8.50 -12.10 10.76
C GLU A 27 7.60 -12.15 9.52
N ALA A 28 6.82 -11.08 9.25
CA ALA A 28 6.05 -10.96 8.01
C ALA A 28 6.96 -10.95 6.76
N ILE A 29 8.05 -10.18 6.80
CA ILE A 29 9.04 -10.16 5.69
C ILE A 29 9.67 -11.55 5.52
N ARG A 30 10.07 -12.21 6.59
CA ARG A 30 10.60 -13.58 6.54
C ARG A 30 9.58 -14.59 6.01
N GLY A 31 8.28 -14.31 6.23
CA GLY A 31 7.16 -15.07 5.70
C GLY A 31 6.85 -14.82 4.22
N GLY A 32 7.55 -13.89 3.56
CA GLY A 32 7.44 -13.68 2.12
C GLY A 32 6.79 -12.36 1.69
N VAL A 33 6.67 -11.38 2.58
CA VAL A 33 6.25 -10.01 2.19
C VAL A 33 7.29 -9.42 1.24
N THR A 34 6.84 -8.97 0.08
CA THR A 34 7.66 -8.45 -1.01
C THR A 34 7.67 -6.92 -1.11
N LEU A 35 6.66 -6.26 -0.51
CA LEU A 35 6.53 -4.80 -0.44
C LEU A 35 5.96 -4.41 0.92
N LEU A 36 6.48 -3.35 1.52
CA LEU A 36 6.06 -2.88 2.84
C LEU A 36 5.54 -1.44 2.76
N GLN A 37 4.39 -1.15 3.36
CA GLN A 37 3.90 0.21 3.55
C GLN A 37 3.80 0.53 5.06
N LEU A 38 4.50 1.56 5.48
CA LEU A 38 4.37 2.11 6.83
C LEU A 38 3.23 3.12 6.87
N ARG A 39 2.17 2.76 7.62
CA ARG A 39 0.99 3.60 7.84
C ARG A 39 0.86 3.93 9.33
N GLU A 40 0.88 5.24 9.63
CA GLU A 40 0.72 5.80 10.98
C GLU A 40 -0.29 6.95 10.90
N LYS A 41 -1.38 6.89 11.66
CA LYS A 41 -2.45 7.90 11.61
C LYS A 41 -2.43 8.84 12.81
N ASP A 42 -2.21 8.34 14.02
CA ASP A 42 -2.42 9.07 15.27
C ASP A 42 -1.09 9.31 16.01
N VAL A 43 -0.05 9.71 15.26
CA VAL A 43 1.28 10.00 15.84
C VAL A 43 1.78 11.36 15.43
N SER A 44 2.65 11.96 16.26
CA SER A 44 3.34 13.18 15.89
C SER A 44 4.26 12.98 14.68
N SER A 45 4.58 14.05 13.94
CA SER A 45 5.56 13.96 12.84
C SER A 45 6.93 13.47 13.30
N SER A 46 7.35 13.86 14.50
CA SER A 46 8.61 13.42 15.12
C SER A 46 8.62 11.91 15.39
N ASP A 47 7.52 11.38 15.92
CA ASP A 47 7.40 9.95 16.20
C ASP A 47 7.30 9.16 14.89
N PHE A 48 6.51 9.65 13.92
CA PHE A 48 6.43 9.01 12.61
C PHE A 48 7.81 8.94 11.96
N TYR A 49 8.55 10.05 11.94
CA TYR A 49 9.91 10.08 11.40
C TYR A 49 10.83 9.04 12.09
N SER A 50 10.81 8.99 13.42
CA SER A 50 11.63 8.03 14.19
C SER A 50 11.30 6.58 13.84
N ILE A 51 10.01 6.25 13.77
CA ILE A 51 9.52 4.92 13.38
C ILE A 51 9.92 4.61 11.93
N ALA A 52 9.79 5.57 11.01
CA ALA A 52 10.12 5.39 9.60
C ALA A 52 11.61 5.16 9.38
N VAL A 53 12.50 5.85 10.13
CA VAL A 53 13.96 5.61 10.10
C VAL A 53 14.29 4.16 10.49
N GLU A 54 13.69 3.66 11.57
CA GLU A 54 13.92 2.28 12.00
C GLU A 54 13.33 1.26 11.02
N MET A 55 12.13 1.55 10.50
CA MET A 55 11.47 0.69 9.50
C MET A 55 12.27 0.63 8.20
N LYS A 56 12.84 1.75 7.74
CA LYS A 56 13.69 1.80 6.55
C LYS A 56 14.96 0.94 6.73
N LYS A 57 15.59 0.99 7.90
CA LYS A 57 16.74 0.11 8.22
C LYS A 57 16.35 -1.36 8.19
N LEU A 58 15.20 -1.69 8.79
CA LEU A 58 14.68 -3.07 8.79
C LEU A 58 14.40 -3.54 7.35
N ALA A 59 13.63 -2.79 6.58
CA ALA A 59 13.26 -3.13 5.20
C ALA A 59 14.51 -3.30 4.31
N ASN A 60 15.47 -2.38 4.41
CA ASN A 60 16.73 -2.46 3.67
C ASN A 60 17.54 -3.71 3.99
N SER A 61 17.54 -4.17 5.26
CA SER A 61 18.29 -5.39 5.66
C SER A 61 17.75 -6.67 5.01
N TYR A 62 16.51 -6.63 4.51
CA TYR A 62 15.87 -7.72 3.77
C TYR A 62 15.65 -7.40 2.28
N GLN A 63 16.12 -6.24 1.80
CA GLN A 63 15.94 -5.78 0.42
C GLN A 63 14.46 -5.66 0.01
N VAL A 64 13.56 -5.37 0.96
CA VAL A 64 12.14 -5.12 0.72
C VAL A 64 11.93 -3.61 0.61
N PRO A 65 11.32 -3.10 -0.48
CA PRO A 65 11.05 -1.67 -0.62
C PRO A 65 10.08 -1.17 0.45
N LEU A 66 10.35 0.06 0.96
CA LEU A 66 9.50 0.74 1.92
C LEU A 66 8.73 1.88 1.26
N ILE A 67 7.42 1.82 1.36
CA ILE A 67 6.47 2.87 0.96
C ILE A 67 5.98 3.59 2.23
N ILE A 68 5.92 4.91 2.20
CA ILE A 68 5.27 5.71 3.25
C ILE A 68 3.84 6.03 2.82
N ASN A 69 2.88 5.87 3.76
CA ASN A 69 1.49 6.20 3.50
C ASN A 69 1.23 7.70 3.74
N ASP A 70 0.61 8.42 2.80
CA ASP A 70 0.14 9.80 2.81
C ASP A 70 1.21 10.90 3.01
N ARG A 71 2.20 10.66 3.82
CA ARG A 71 3.17 11.67 4.30
C ARG A 71 4.40 11.78 3.39
N LEU A 72 4.29 12.62 2.35
CA LEU A 72 5.40 12.92 1.43
C LEU A 72 6.63 13.47 2.15
N ASP A 73 6.44 14.35 3.13
CA ASP A 73 7.51 14.93 3.93
C ASP A 73 8.34 13.85 4.65
N ILE A 74 7.67 12.86 5.23
CA ILE A 74 8.34 11.72 5.88
C ILE A 74 9.02 10.83 4.84
N ALA A 75 8.36 10.55 3.70
CA ALA A 75 8.94 9.75 2.64
C ALA A 75 10.27 10.33 2.14
N LEU A 76 10.32 11.65 1.93
CA LEU A 76 11.54 12.35 1.52
C LEU A 76 12.59 12.39 2.65
N ALA A 77 12.17 12.66 3.88
CA ALA A 77 13.08 12.79 5.03
C ALA A 77 13.84 11.50 5.36
N VAL A 78 13.22 10.32 5.14
CA VAL A 78 13.86 9.01 5.42
C VAL A 78 14.40 8.33 4.16
N ASP A 79 14.34 9.00 3.01
CA ASP A 79 14.70 8.43 1.71
C ASP A 79 13.98 7.09 1.45
N ALA A 80 12.67 7.06 1.70
CA ALA A 80 11.84 5.89 1.42
C ALA A 80 11.87 5.54 -0.08
N ASP A 81 11.55 4.28 -0.41
CA ASP A 81 11.52 3.84 -1.81
C ASP A 81 10.31 4.38 -2.55
N GLY A 82 9.29 4.83 -1.81
CA GLY A 82 8.11 5.45 -2.41
C GLY A 82 7.10 6.03 -1.42
N LEU A 83 6.01 6.50 -2.01
CA LEU A 83 4.86 7.10 -1.34
C LEU A 83 3.58 6.43 -1.85
N HIS A 84 2.57 6.30 -1.01
CA HIS A 84 1.22 5.92 -1.43
C HIS A 84 0.23 6.97 -0.95
N VAL A 85 -0.60 7.50 -1.85
CA VAL A 85 -1.61 8.52 -1.56
C VAL A 85 -3.00 8.06 -1.97
N GLY A 86 -4.01 8.61 -1.32
CA GLY A 86 -5.43 8.43 -1.62
C GLY A 86 -6.07 9.71 -2.17
N GLN A 87 -7.41 9.69 -2.25
CA GLN A 87 -8.21 10.77 -2.86
C GLN A 87 -8.22 12.06 -2.03
N GLU A 88 -8.01 11.97 -0.72
CA GLU A 88 -8.07 13.10 0.22
C GLU A 88 -6.67 13.61 0.61
N ASP A 89 -5.62 12.99 0.05
CA ASP A 89 -4.23 13.34 0.31
C ASP A 89 -3.74 14.40 -0.70
N LEU A 90 -2.42 14.59 -0.75
CA LEU A 90 -1.79 15.48 -1.73
C LEU A 90 -2.17 15.05 -3.16
N PRO A 91 -2.58 15.99 -4.05
CA PRO A 91 -2.88 15.64 -5.44
C PRO A 91 -1.76 14.84 -6.09
N LEU A 92 -2.13 13.80 -6.86
CA LEU A 92 -1.18 12.80 -7.36
C LEU A 92 -0.07 13.41 -8.22
N GLU A 93 -0.40 14.38 -9.10
CA GLU A 93 0.57 15.08 -9.93
C GLU A 93 1.56 15.92 -9.12
N VAL A 94 1.10 16.54 -8.03
CA VAL A 94 1.96 17.28 -7.10
C VAL A 94 2.86 16.32 -6.33
N ALA A 95 2.30 15.19 -5.88
CA ALA A 95 3.07 14.14 -5.23
C ALA A 95 4.16 13.59 -6.17
N ARG A 96 3.85 13.35 -7.44
CA ARG A 96 4.83 12.89 -8.45
C ARG A 96 5.91 13.94 -8.70
N GLU A 97 5.55 15.20 -8.84
CA GLU A 97 6.51 16.29 -9.07
C GLU A 97 7.53 16.38 -7.91
N LEU A 98 7.04 16.39 -6.67
CA LEU A 98 7.89 16.54 -5.48
C LEU A 98 8.68 15.28 -5.14
N LEU A 99 8.10 14.09 -5.36
CA LEU A 99 8.75 12.79 -5.11
C LEU A 99 9.85 12.51 -6.14
N GLY A 100 9.69 13.04 -7.36
CA GLY A 100 10.59 12.80 -8.49
C GLY A 100 10.34 11.45 -9.20
N PRO A 101 10.99 11.22 -10.36
CA PRO A 101 10.72 10.05 -11.21
C PRO A 101 11.38 8.75 -10.71
N GLY A 102 12.31 8.85 -9.77
CA GLY A 102 13.08 7.68 -9.28
C GLY A 102 12.45 6.93 -8.12
N LYS A 103 11.32 7.43 -7.60
CA LYS A 103 10.61 6.85 -6.45
C LYS A 103 9.28 6.25 -6.87
N ILE A 104 8.84 5.22 -6.15
CA ILE A 104 7.57 4.54 -6.40
C ILE A 104 6.41 5.41 -5.89
N LEU A 105 5.41 5.65 -6.74
CA LEU A 105 4.18 6.35 -6.34
C LEU A 105 2.97 5.44 -6.52
N GLY A 106 2.31 5.09 -5.41
CA GLY A 106 1.07 4.35 -5.39
C GLY A 106 -0.15 5.25 -5.26
N TYR A 107 -1.27 4.83 -5.82
CA TYR A 107 -2.53 5.57 -5.73
C TYR A 107 -3.70 4.65 -5.39
N SER A 108 -4.50 5.03 -4.37
CA SER A 108 -5.70 4.31 -3.96
C SER A 108 -6.84 4.59 -4.95
N VAL A 109 -7.53 3.55 -5.42
CA VAL A 109 -8.65 3.68 -6.35
C VAL A 109 -9.81 2.75 -6.00
N SER A 110 -11.04 3.20 -6.27
CA SER A 110 -12.26 2.43 -6.06
C SER A 110 -13.12 2.25 -7.33
N ASN A 111 -12.78 2.94 -8.42
CA ASN A 111 -13.53 2.93 -9.67
C ASN A 111 -12.62 3.18 -10.87
N LEU A 112 -13.18 3.06 -12.09
CA LEU A 112 -12.45 3.20 -13.35
C LEU A 112 -11.91 4.62 -13.57
N ILE A 113 -12.67 5.65 -13.19
CA ILE A 113 -12.28 7.07 -13.38
C ILE A 113 -11.02 7.35 -12.56
N GLU A 114 -10.99 6.90 -11.31
CA GLU A 114 -9.82 7.04 -10.43
C GLU A 114 -8.62 6.23 -10.95
N ALA A 115 -8.87 5.04 -11.52
CA ALA A 115 -7.79 4.21 -12.04
C ALA A 115 -7.13 4.84 -13.27
N GLU A 116 -7.91 5.31 -14.24
CA GLU A 116 -7.43 6.00 -15.43
C GLU A 116 -6.73 7.33 -15.08
N TYR A 117 -7.28 8.07 -14.09
CA TYR A 117 -6.63 9.26 -13.56
C TYR A 117 -5.26 8.93 -12.96
N GLY A 118 -5.19 7.87 -12.11
CA GLY A 118 -3.94 7.45 -11.46
C GLY A 118 -2.83 7.12 -12.47
N GLU A 119 -3.13 6.31 -13.48
CA GLU A 119 -2.18 5.98 -14.55
C GLU A 119 -1.73 7.22 -15.32
N LYS A 120 -2.68 8.06 -15.71
CA LYS A 120 -2.40 9.29 -16.49
C LYS A 120 -1.53 10.30 -15.73
N HIS A 121 -1.65 10.38 -14.41
CA HIS A 121 -0.96 11.36 -13.58
C HIS A 121 0.26 10.81 -12.84
N GLY A 122 0.77 9.66 -13.28
CA GLY A 122 2.09 9.17 -12.92
C GLY A 122 2.14 8.25 -11.71
N ALA A 123 1.05 7.56 -11.37
CA ALA A 123 1.13 6.43 -10.47
C ALA A 123 1.92 5.28 -11.11
N ASP A 124 2.78 4.62 -10.32
CA ASP A 124 3.50 3.42 -10.75
C ASP A 124 2.68 2.15 -10.49
N TYR A 125 1.74 2.20 -9.55
CA TYR A 125 0.78 1.13 -9.28
C TYR A 125 -0.49 1.68 -8.63
N LEU A 126 -1.57 0.91 -8.72
CA LEU A 126 -2.85 1.22 -8.10
C LEU A 126 -3.16 0.25 -6.96
N GLY A 127 -3.60 0.80 -5.82
CA GLY A 127 -4.22 0.06 -4.74
C GLY A 127 -5.75 0.05 -4.91
N ALA A 128 -6.30 -1.02 -5.48
CA ALA A 128 -7.71 -1.09 -5.84
C ALA A 128 -8.55 -1.76 -4.73
N GLY A 129 -9.54 -1.04 -4.21
CA GLY A 129 -10.39 -1.59 -3.15
C GLY A 129 -11.36 -0.58 -2.52
N PRO A 130 -12.05 -1.02 -1.45
CA PRO A 130 -11.95 -2.35 -0.82
C PRO A 130 -12.58 -3.45 -1.68
N VAL A 131 -11.91 -4.61 -1.80
CA VAL A 131 -12.45 -5.75 -2.58
C VAL A 131 -13.61 -6.40 -1.85
N TYR A 132 -13.49 -6.53 -0.53
CA TYR A 132 -14.52 -7.03 0.39
C TYR A 132 -14.70 -6.07 1.56
N HIS A 133 -15.74 -6.23 2.33
CA HIS A 133 -15.95 -5.48 3.56
C HIS A 133 -14.74 -5.63 4.50
N THR A 134 -14.31 -4.51 5.08
CA THR A 134 -13.15 -4.46 5.98
C THR A 134 -13.37 -3.41 7.07
N GLY A 135 -12.91 -3.70 8.27
CA GLY A 135 -12.89 -2.75 9.38
C GLY A 135 -11.55 -2.01 9.54
N SER A 136 -10.58 -2.24 8.66
CA SER A 136 -9.23 -1.65 8.79
C SER A 136 -9.13 -0.20 8.31
N LYS A 137 -10.16 0.33 7.64
CA LYS A 137 -10.27 1.73 7.24
C LYS A 137 -11.67 2.23 7.64
N GLU A 138 -11.74 3.36 8.35
CA GLU A 138 -13.01 3.91 8.88
C GLU A 138 -13.98 4.43 7.81
N THR A 139 -13.52 4.63 6.58
CA THR A 139 -14.39 5.03 5.47
C THR A 139 -15.25 3.85 5.02
N ALA A 140 -16.55 3.96 5.24
CA ALA A 140 -17.57 3.00 4.77
C ALA A 140 -17.73 3.08 3.24
N THR A 141 -16.70 2.66 2.50
CA THR A 141 -16.77 2.55 1.04
C THR A 141 -17.34 1.18 0.70
N GLU A 142 -18.37 1.14 -0.13
CA GLU A 142 -18.93 -0.13 -0.64
C GLU A 142 -17.84 -0.94 -1.36
N PRO A 143 -17.76 -2.26 -1.10
CA PRO A 143 -16.79 -3.12 -1.76
C PRO A 143 -16.96 -3.12 -3.29
N ILE A 144 -15.86 -2.98 -4.00
CA ILE A 144 -15.87 -3.02 -5.48
C ILE A 144 -16.05 -4.44 -6.01
N GLY A 145 -15.80 -5.45 -5.18
CA GLY A 145 -15.93 -6.87 -5.53
C GLY A 145 -14.90 -7.35 -6.57
N ILE A 146 -14.99 -8.63 -6.91
CA ILE A 146 -14.10 -9.24 -7.90
C ILE A 146 -14.32 -8.64 -9.30
N ASP A 147 -15.55 -8.32 -9.66
CA ASP A 147 -15.84 -7.74 -10.97
C ASP A 147 -15.36 -6.30 -11.09
N GLY A 148 -15.39 -5.53 -10.00
CA GLY A 148 -14.84 -4.19 -9.94
C GLY A 148 -13.32 -4.20 -10.16
N ILE A 149 -12.60 -5.07 -9.44
CA ILE A 149 -11.14 -5.15 -9.58
C ILE A 149 -10.71 -5.67 -10.95
N LYS A 150 -11.46 -6.61 -11.57
CA LYS A 150 -11.24 -7.07 -12.95
C LYS A 150 -11.39 -5.93 -13.96
N ARG A 151 -12.42 -5.09 -13.79
CA ARG A 151 -12.63 -3.91 -14.67
C ARG A 151 -11.50 -2.92 -14.54
N ILE A 152 -11.09 -2.59 -13.31
CA ILE A 152 -9.95 -1.70 -13.06
C ILE A 152 -8.68 -2.26 -13.72
N LYS A 153 -8.34 -3.54 -13.50
CA LYS A 153 -7.14 -4.14 -14.11
C LYS A 153 -7.15 -4.11 -15.64
N LYS A 154 -8.32 -4.19 -16.27
CA LYS A 154 -8.45 -4.12 -17.72
C LYS A 154 -8.37 -2.71 -18.29
N SER A 155 -8.61 -1.67 -17.48
CA SER A 155 -8.61 -0.27 -17.94
C SER A 155 -7.23 0.38 -17.92
N VAL A 156 -6.25 -0.23 -17.24
CA VAL A 156 -4.90 0.32 -17.08
C VAL A 156 -3.81 -0.67 -17.43
N SER A 157 -2.64 -0.16 -17.79
CA SER A 157 -1.44 -0.96 -18.09
C SER A 157 -0.52 -1.14 -16.88
N ILE A 158 -0.58 -0.23 -15.93
CA ILE A 158 0.22 -0.28 -14.71
C ILE A 158 -0.25 -1.39 -13.76
N PRO A 159 0.61 -1.85 -12.83
CA PRO A 159 0.26 -2.85 -11.82
C PRO A 159 -0.95 -2.46 -10.97
N VAL A 160 -1.82 -3.43 -10.71
CA VAL A 160 -2.98 -3.29 -9.83
C VAL A 160 -2.87 -4.27 -8.67
N VAL A 161 -2.91 -3.75 -7.46
CA VAL A 161 -2.87 -4.51 -6.20
C VAL A 161 -4.24 -4.45 -5.53
N GLY A 162 -4.85 -5.59 -5.25
CA GLY A 162 -6.13 -5.65 -4.55
C GLY A 162 -5.95 -5.45 -3.05
N ILE A 163 -6.83 -4.65 -2.42
CA ILE A 163 -6.82 -4.40 -0.97
C ILE A 163 -8.24 -4.44 -0.40
N GLY A 164 -8.35 -4.72 0.90
CA GLY A 164 -9.59 -4.67 1.69
C GLY A 164 -10.29 -6.02 1.79
N GLY A 165 -10.33 -6.57 3.00
CA GLY A 165 -11.00 -7.81 3.35
C GLY A 165 -10.45 -9.07 2.70
N ILE A 166 -9.19 -9.01 2.20
CA ILE A 166 -8.51 -10.15 1.59
C ILE A 166 -7.82 -10.99 2.66
N GLY A 167 -7.99 -12.31 2.59
CA GLY A 167 -7.38 -13.27 3.50
C GLY A 167 -7.40 -14.67 2.93
N MET A 168 -6.98 -15.66 3.71
CA MET A 168 -6.83 -17.06 3.26
C MET A 168 -8.10 -17.68 2.67
N SER A 169 -9.27 -17.26 3.11
CA SER A 169 -10.56 -17.79 2.63
C SER A 169 -10.96 -17.33 1.23
N ASN A 170 -10.40 -16.22 0.73
CA ASN A 170 -10.84 -15.59 -0.53
C ASN A 170 -9.71 -15.20 -1.50
N ILE A 171 -8.45 -15.32 -1.06
CA ILE A 171 -7.27 -14.93 -1.85
C ILE A 171 -7.20 -15.59 -3.23
N VAL A 172 -7.62 -16.85 -3.34
CA VAL A 172 -7.60 -17.58 -4.63
C VAL A 172 -8.50 -16.88 -5.65
N LYS A 173 -9.73 -16.53 -5.27
CA LYS A 173 -10.67 -15.79 -6.14
C LYS A 173 -10.13 -14.41 -6.52
N VAL A 174 -9.45 -13.73 -5.59
CA VAL A 174 -8.84 -12.43 -5.87
C VAL A 174 -7.73 -12.58 -6.90
N LYS A 175 -6.86 -13.57 -6.79
CA LYS A 175 -5.79 -13.85 -7.77
C LYS A 175 -6.33 -14.21 -9.17
N GLU A 176 -7.45 -14.94 -9.23
CA GLU A 176 -8.13 -15.26 -10.50
C GLU A 176 -8.69 -14.02 -11.23
N SER A 177 -8.74 -12.86 -10.58
CA SER A 177 -9.11 -11.60 -11.22
C SER A 177 -8.06 -11.06 -12.19
N GLY A 178 -6.82 -11.61 -12.17
CA GLY A 178 -5.71 -11.21 -13.03
C GLY A 178 -4.92 -10.00 -12.53
N ILE A 179 -5.08 -9.61 -11.27
CA ILE A 179 -4.29 -8.53 -10.64
C ILE A 179 -2.84 -8.96 -10.38
N ASP A 180 -1.98 -7.97 -10.19
CA ASP A 180 -0.53 -8.18 -10.08
C ASP A 180 -0.09 -8.50 -8.64
N GLY A 181 -0.93 -8.22 -7.65
CA GLY A 181 -0.63 -8.51 -6.25
C GLY A 181 -1.78 -8.28 -5.30
N ILE A 182 -1.57 -8.60 -4.04
CA ILE A 182 -2.53 -8.36 -2.96
C ILE A 182 -1.89 -7.54 -1.85
N SER A 183 -2.67 -6.65 -1.26
CA SER A 183 -2.29 -5.91 -0.07
C SER A 183 -3.16 -6.32 1.11
N VAL A 184 -2.51 -6.56 2.25
CA VAL A 184 -3.15 -7.04 3.47
C VAL A 184 -2.68 -6.26 4.69
N ILE A 185 -3.54 -6.17 5.71
CA ILE A 185 -3.24 -5.64 7.05
C ILE A 185 -3.46 -6.77 8.05
N SER A 186 -4.70 -6.97 8.48
CA SER A 186 -5.11 -7.89 9.54
C SER A 186 -4.99 -9.38 9.19
N ALA A 187 -4.67 -9.72 7.96
CA ALA A 187 -4.39 -11.11 7.59
C ALA A 187 -2.97 -11.56 7.98
N ILE A 188 -2.09 -10.60 8.36
CA ILE A 188 -0.71 -10.84 8.78
C ILE A 188 -0.43 -10.28 10.17
N LEU A 189 -0.94 -9.06 10.50
CA LEU A 189 -0.75 -8.38 11.78
C LEU A 189 -1.84 -8.65 12.80
#